data_011226dc5d17466a916c91db3329e271
#
_entry.id   011226dc5d17466a916c91db3329e271
#
_cell.length_a   1.000
_cell.length_b   1.000
_cell.length_c   1.000
_cell.angle_alpha   90.00
_cell.angle_beta   90.00
_cell.angle_gamma   90.00
#
_symmetry.space_group_name_H-M   'P 1'
#
loop_
_entity.id
_entity.type
_entity.pdbx_description
1 polymer ?
#
loop_
_entity_poly.entity_id
_entity_poly.type
_entity_poly.pdbx_seq_one_letter_code
_entity_poly.pdbx_strand_id
1 'polypeptide(L)'
;MSIPQSDGGSIENLDQLAGYMESGNKDKVDWCVGTEHEKFGFCKETLQALPYDGERSVRSVLLGLKDRFGWEPLEESGYFIGLTKGGANISLEPGGALELAGIPLKTIHETCDEVNTHLKEVKEIADRIGVGFIGLGAAP
;
A
#
# COMPACT_ATOMS: atom_id res chain seq x y z
N MET A 1 6.55 -0.09 0.50
CA MET A 1 7.76 -0.80 -0.02
C MET A 1 7.75 -0.76 -1.53
N SER A 2 8.82 -0.29 -2.16
CA SER A 2 8.93 -0.33 -3.62
C SER A 2 9.03 -1.78 -4.07
N ILE A 3 8.16 -2.22 -4.97
CA ILE A 3 8.27 -3.55 -5.59
C ILE A 3 9.59 -3.58 -6.36
N PRO A 4 10.51 -4.54 -6.10
CA PRO A 4 11.77 -4.62 -6.81
C PRO A 4 11.53 -4.74 -8.32
N GLN A 5 12.13 -3.86 -9.09
CA GLN A 5 12.11 -3.94 -10.55
C GLN A 5 13.24 -4.88 -10.98
N SER A 6 12.92 -5.97 -11.66
CA SER A 6 13.90 -6.99 -12.07
C SER A 6 14.72 -6.62 -13.30
N ASP A 7 14.38 -5.54 -14.01
CA ASP A 7 14.85 -5.28 -15.38
C ASP A 7 15.88 -4.15 -15.49
N GLY A 8 16.41 -3.66 -14.38
CA GLY A 8 17.46 -2.65 -14.36
C GLY A 8 18.85 -3.26 -14.61
N GLY A 9 19.49 -2.89 -15.70
CA GLY A 9 20.91 -3.18 -15.91
C GLY A 9 21.79 -2.45 -14.87
N SER A 10 23.06 -2.88 -14.76
CA SER A 10 24.02 -2.19 -13.88
C SER A 10 24.29 -0.77 -14.39
N ILE A 11 24.31 0.20 -13.48
CA ILE A 11 24.75 1.57 -13.76
C ILE A 11 26.28 1.57 -13.76
N GLU A 12 26.89 1.99 -14.88
CA GLU A 12 28.32 1.91 -15.09
C GLU A 12 29.04 3.27 -14.88
N ASN A 13 28.30 4.38 -14.95
CA ASN A 13 28.85 5.71 -14.79
C ASN A 13 27.82 6.72 -14.30
N LEU A 14 28.30 7.91 -13.91
CA LEU A 14 27.46 8.99 -13.37
C LEU A 14 26.47 9.55 -14.40
N ASP A 15 26.83 9.59 -15.68
CA ASP A 15 25.95 10.14 -16.72
C ASP A 15 24.74 9.24 -16.95
N GLN A 16 24.90 7.91 -16.84
CA GLN A 16 23.77 6.98 -16.87
C GLN A 16 22.85 7.18 -15.68
N LEU A 17 23.40 7.41 -14.47
CA LEU A 17 22.60 7.68 -13.28
C LEU A 17 21.85 9.01 -13.43
N ALA A 18 22.52 10.06 -13.86
CA ALA A 18 21.90 11.36 -14.10
C ALA A 18 20.80 11.27 -15.17
N GLY A 19 21.09 10.61 -16.31
CA GLY A 19 20.10 10.40 -17.37
C GLY A 19 18.88 9.58 -16.91
N TYR A 20 19.05 8.60 -16.03
CA TYR A 20 17.93 7.87 -15.44
C TYR A 20 17.06 8.80 -14.59
N MET A 21 17.67 9.62 -13.73
CA MET A 21 16.93 10.59 -12.92
C MET A 21 16.23 11.65 -13.79
N GLU A 22 16.90 12.15 -14.83
CA GLU A 22 16.34 13.12 -15.78
C GLU A 22 15.17 12.55 -16.58
N SER A 23 15.17 11.25 -16.87
CA SER A 23 14.07 10.58 -17.59
C SER A 23 12.73 10.63 -16.82
N GLY A 24 12.79 10.83 -15.52
CA GLY A 24 11.62 11.05 -14.67
C GLY A 24 11.01 12.44 -14.76
N ASN A 25 11.68 13.40 -15.37
CA ASN A 25 11.17 14.76 -15.54
C ASN A 25 9.97 14.76 -16.48
N LYS A 26 8.93 15.49 -16.06
CA LYS A 26 7.67 15.63 -16.81
C LYS A 26 7.31 17.09 -16.96
N ASP A 27 6.72 17.43 -18.09
CA ASP A 27 6.14 18.74 -18.30
C ASP A 27 5.01 18.97 -17.29
N LYS A 28 4.79 20.24 -16.92
CA LYS A 28 3.79 20.61 -15.90
C LYS A 28 2.37 20.09 -16.24
N VAL A 29 2.02 19.98 -17.52
CA VAL A 29 0.75 19.43 -17.99
C VAL A 29 0.56 17.95 -17.64
N ASP A 30 1.68 17.23 -17.46
CA ASP A 30 1.70 15.80 -17.14
C ASP A 30 1.88 15.49 -15.65
N TRP A 31 1.98 16.53 -14.82
CA TRP A 31 2.09 16.33 -13.38
C TRP A 31 0.85 15.65 -12.82
N CYS A 32 1.12 14.72 -11.93
CA CYS A 32 0.11 13.94 -11.21
C CYS A 32 0.44 13.92 -9.72
N VAL A 33 -0.56 13.59 -8.92
CA VAL A 33 -0.41 13.32 -7.48
C VAL A 33 -0.59 11.84 -7.27
N GLY A 34 0.36 11.18 -6.61
CA GLY A 34 0.23 9.82 -6.08
C GLY A 34 0.01 9.88 -4.57
N THR A 35 -0.88 9.04 -4.06
CA THR A 35 -1.13 8.95 -2.61
C THR A 35 -0.33 7.80 -2.02
N GLU A 36 0.34 8.06 -0.91
CA GLU A 36 0.80 7.04 0.03
C GLU A 36 0.04 7.25 1.34
N HIS A 37 -0.68 6.22 1.78
CA HIS A 37 -1.50 6.29 2.99
C HIS A 37 -1.23 5.10 3.90
N GLU A 38 -0.47 5.36 4.96
CA GLU A 38 -0.08 4.36 5.95
C GLU A 38 -1.00 4.32 7.16
N LYS A 39 -1.18 3.12 7.72
CA LYS A 39 -1.94 2.90 8.95
C LYS A 39 -1.54 1.63 9.65
N PHE A 40 -1.54 1.65 10.98
CA PHE A 40 -1.29 0.49 11.82
C PHE A 40 -2.61 -0.15 12.28
N GLY A 41 -2.68 -1.46 12.14
CA GLY A 41 -3.80 -2.24 12.63
C GLY A 41 -3.66 -2.61 14.12
N PHE A 42 -4.78 -2.62 14.83
CA PHE A 42 -4.84 -3.05 16.22
C PHE A 42 -6.12 -3.85 16.52
N CYS A 43 -6.05 -4.75 17.48
CA CYS A 43 -7.23 -5.45 18.00
C CYS A 43 -8.07 -4.47 18.83
N LYS A 44 -9.35 -4.27 18.48
CA LYS A 44 -10.25 -3.35 19.19
C LYS A 44 -10.51 -3.73 20.65
N GLU A 45 -10.42 -5.02 20.98
CA GLU A 45 -10.68 -5.54 22.33
C GLU A 45 -9.49 -5.34 23.26
N THR A 46 -8.27 -5.61 22.77
CA THR A 46 -7.05 -5.62 23.59
C THR A 46 -6.16 -4.40 23.38
N LEU A 47 -6.40 -3.62 22.33
CA LEU A 47 -5.58 -2.50 21.83
C LEU A 47 -4.13 -2.90 21.48
N GLN A 48 -3.87 -4.20 21.33
CA GLN A 48 -2.56 -4.70 20.91
C GLN A 48 -2.40 -4.61 19.40
N ALA A 49 -1.17 -4.40 18.92
CA ALA A 49 -0.81 -4.45 17.52
C ALA A 49 -1.23 -5.79 16.89
N LEU A 50 -1.58 -5.78 15.59
CA LEU A 50 -1.97 -7.00 14.90
C LEU A 50 -0.74 -7.89 14.64
N PRO A 51 -0.87 -9.21 14.90
CA PRO A 51 0.10 -10.17 14.38
C PRO A 51 -0.05 -10.31 12.87
N TYR A 52 0.94 -10.90 12.22
CA TYR A 52 0.85 -11.21 10.79
C TYR A 52 -0.22 -12.28 10.52
N ASP A 53 -0.24 -13.39 11.26
CA ASP A 53 -1.18 -14.51 11.12
C ASP A 53 -2.20 -14.60 12.26
N GLY A 54 -3.32 -15.27 11.98
CA GLY A 54 -4.41 -15.51 12.92
C GLY A 54 -5.74 -14.94 12.44
N GLU A 55 -6.79 -15.08 13.22
CA GLU A 55 -8.13 -14.59 12.87
C GLU A 55 -8.20 -13.06 12.82
N ARG A 56 -7.55 -12.40 13.79
CA ARG A 56 -7.41 -10.93 13.87
C ARG A 56 -5.98 -10.56 13.53
N SER A 57 -5.66 -10.50 12.23
CA SER A 57 -4.30 -10.36 11.75
C SER A 57 -4.24 -9.50 10.49
N VAL A 58 -3.05 -9.03 10.16
CA VAL A 58 -2.81 -8.30 8.90
C VAL A 58 -3.17 -9.17 7.70
N ARG A 59 -2.77 -10.45 7.71
CA ARG A 59 -3.09 -11.42 6.66
C ARG A 59 -4.59 -11.61 6.47
N SER A 60 -5.36 -11.66 7.55
CA SER A 60 -6.83 -11.77 7.47
C SER A 60 -7.47 -10.54 6.83
N VAL A 61 -6.94 -9.34 7.08
CA VAL A 61 -7.38 -8.12 6.39
C VAL A 61 -7.08 -8.19 4.90
N LEU A 62 -5.84 -8.57 4.51
CA LEU A 62 -5.46 -8.71 3.10
C LEU A 62 -6.34 -9.75 2.37
N LEU A 63 -6.58 -10.91 2.98
CA LEU A 63 -7.48 -11.93 2.42
C LEU A 63 -8.91 -11.41 2.26
N GLY A 64 -9.42 -10.69 3.25
CA GLY A 64 -10.74 -10.09 3.17
C GLY A 64 -10.86 -9.07 2.03
N LEU A 65 -9.85 -8.24 1.83
CA LEU A 65 -9.79 -7.27 0.72
C LEU A 65 -9.76 -7.98 -0.64
N LYS A 66 -8.91 -9.02 -0.76
CA LYS A 66 -8.84 -9.87 -1.95
C LYS A 66 -10.20 -10.47 -2.29
N ASP A 67 -10.80 -11.18 -1.35
CA ASP A 67 -12.01 -11.98 -1.59
C ASP A 67 -13.26 -11.10 -1.81
N ARG A 68 -13.33 -9.95 -1.16
CA ARG A 68 -14.50 -9.08 -1.21
C ARG A 68 -14.47 -8.04 -2.31
N PHE A 69 -13.28 -7.49 -2.61
CA PHE A 69 -13.14 -6.34 -3.51
C PHE A 69 -12.30 -6.64 -4.75
N GLY A 70 -11.86 -7.88 -4.94
CA GLY A 70 -11.16 -8.33 -6.13
C GLY A 70 -9.75 -7.77 -6.28
N TRP A 71 -9.07 -7.56 -5.15
CA TRP A 71 -7.64 -7.29 -5.15
C TRP A 71 -6.86 -8.58 -5.50
N GLU A 72 -5.77 -8.44 -6.24
CA GLU A 72 -4.89 -9.56 -6.60
C GLU A 72 -3.74 -9.68 -5.60
N PRO A 73 -3.38 -10.90 -5.15
CA PRO A 73 -2.35 -11.09 -4.16
C PRO A 73 -0.95 -10.82 -4.70
N LEU A 74 -0.11 -10.20 -3.85
CA LEU A 74 1.34 -10.14 -3.99
C LEU A 74 1.98 -11.09 -2.98
N GLU A 75 2.83 -11.98 -3.47
CA GLU A 75 3.53 -12.97 -2.65
C GLU A 75 5.05 -12.86 -2.85
N GLU A 76 5.79 -12.98 -1.77
CA GLU A 76 7.25 -13.08 -1.76
C GLU A 76 7.69 -14.21 -0.85
N SER A 77 8.52 -15.12 -1.37
CA SER A 77 9.04 -16.28 -0.62
C SER A 77 7.96 -17.12 0.09
N GLY A 78 6.75 -17.20 -0.51
CA GLY A 78 5.60 -17.93 0.02
C GLY A 78 4.80 -17.17 1.08
N TYR A 79 5.12 -15.90 1.33
CA TYR A 79 4.36 -15.02 2.21
C TYR A 79 3.49 -14.06 1.41
N PHE A 80 2.26 -13.88 1.86
CA PHE A 80 1.33 -12.92 1.30
C PHE A 80 1.64 -11.53 1.86
N ILE A 81 2.32 -10.70 1.07
CA ILE A 81 2.87 -9.41 1.54
C ILE A 81 2.11 -8.18 1.06
N GLY A 82 1.13 -8.36 0.19
CA GLY A 82 0.40 -7.22 -0.34
C GLY A 82 -0.65 -7.60 -1.38
N LEU A 83 -1.19 -6.58 -2.01
CA LEU A 83 -2.28 -6.66 -2.98
C LEU A 83 -2.05 -5.67 -4.12
N THR A 84 -2.53 -5.98 -5.32
CA THR A 84 -2.55 -5.05 -6.45
C THR A 84 -3.94 -4.94 -7.05
N LYS A 85 -4.29 -3.75 -7.57
CA LYS A 85 -5.55 -3.52 -8.29
C LYS A 85 -5.46 -2.26 -9.14
N GLY A 86 -5.62 -2.40 -10.46
CA GLY A 86 -5.74 -1.24 -11.35
C GLY A 86 -4.55 -0.30 -11.36
N GLY A 87 -3.35 -0.76 -11.01
CA GLY A 87 -2.14 0.05 -10.90
C GLY A 87 -1.84 0.56 -9.49
N ALA A 88 -2.81 0.54 -8.57
CA ALA A 88 -2.57 0.76 -7.15
C ALA A 88 -2.07 -0.51 -6.46
N ASN A 89 -1.41 -0.37 -5.34
CA ASN A 89 -1.04 -1.49 -4.49
C ASN A 89 -1.30 -1.22 -3.00
N ILE A 90 -1.48 -2.30 -2.25
CA ILE A 90 -1.48 -2.29 -0.80
C ILE A 90 -0.29 -3.15 -0.38
N SER A 91 0.67 -2.57 0.32
CA SER A 91 1.87 -3.23 0.81
C SER A 91 1.95 -3.23 2.34
N LEU A 92 2.83 -4.08 2.86
CA LEU A 92 3.19 -4.09 4.26
C LEU A 92 4.53 -3.38 4.44
N GLU A 93 4.51 -2.38 5.29
CA GLU A 93 5.69 -1.63 5.70
C GLU A 93 6.24 -2.13 7.05
N PRO A 94 7.47 -1.74 7.45
CA PRO A 94 8.04 -2.11 8.74
C PRO A 94 7.07 -1.86 9.90
N GLY A 95 7.02 -2.80 10.85
CA GLY A 95 6.06 -2.76 11.96
C GLY A 95 4.64 -3.23 11.60
N GLY A 96 4.43 -3.73 10.38
CA GLY A 96 3.12 -4.22 9.92
C GLY A 96 2.14 -3.10 9.53
N ALA A 97 2.66 -1.91 9.19
CA ALA A 97 1.82 -0.86 8.62
C ALA A 97 1.22 -1.32 7.29
N LEU A 98 -0.04 -1.05 7.11
CA LEU A 98 -0.76 -1.27 5.85
C LEU A 98 -0.73 0.03 5.05
N GLU A 99 0.01 0.03 3.95
CA GLU A 99 0.15 1.18 3.07
C GLU A 99 -0.70 1.02 1.80
N LEU A 100 -1.45 2.05 1.44
CA LEU A 100 -1.96 2.22 0.08
C LEU A 100 -0.96 3.08 -0.70
N ALA A 101 -0.36 2.54 -1.75
CA ALA A 101 0.27 3.32 -2.80
C ALA A 101 -0.72 3.45 -3.97
N GLY A 102 -1.31 4.63 -4.09
CA GLY A 102 -2.35 4.96 -5.07
C GLY A 102 -1.80 5.14 -6.48
N ILE A 103 -2.70 5.27 -7.44
CA ILE A 103 -2.33 5.58 -8.83
C ILE A 103 -2.00 7.07 -9.01
N PRO A 104 -1.20 7.44 -10.02
CA PRO A 104 -1.01 8.84 -10.39
C PRO A 104 -2.31 9.47 -10.88
N LEU A 105 -2.83 10.47 -10.16
CA LEU A 105 -4.08 11.17 -10.42
C LEU A 105 -3.85 12.65 -10.74
N LYS A 106 -4.75 13.28 -11.47
CA LYS A 106 -4.59 14.67 -11.92
C LYS A 106 -5.02 15.69 -10.87
N THR A 107 -5.93 15.34 -9.99
CA THR A 107 -6.53 16.29 -9.05
C THR A 107 -6.54 15.75 -7.61
N ILE A 108 -6.52 16.66 -6.64
CA ILE A 108 -6.66 16.31 -5.23
C ILE A 108 -8.03 15.68 -4.91
N HIS A 109 -9.06 15.96 -5.70
CA HIS A 109 -10.38 15.36 -5.51
C HIS A 109 -10.37 13.87 -5.86
N GLU A 110 -9.76 13.51 -7.00
CA GLU A 110 -9.56 12.10 -7.38
C GLU A 110 -8.75 11.34 -6.32
N THR A 111 -7.67 11.96 -5.81
CA THR A 111 -6.85 11.41 -4.73
C THR A 111 -7.68 11.18 -3.45
N CYS A 112 -8.53 12.15 -3.10
CA CYS A 112 -9.42 12.05 -1.95
C CYS A 112 -10.43 10.90 -2.11
N ASP A 113 -11.00 10.74 -3.30
CA ASP A 113 -11.94 9.65 -3.62
C ASP A 113 -11.27 8.28 -3.55
N GLU A 114 -10.03 8.15 -4.04
CA GLU A 114 -9.22 6.95 -3.94
C GLU A 114 -8.97 6.54 -2.47
N VAL A 115 -8.48 7.48 -1.65
CA VAL A 115 -8.23 7.25 -0.22
C VAL A 115 -9.51 6.90 0.51
N ASN A 116 -10.61 7.62 0.27
CA ASN A 116 -11.90 7.33 0.91
C ASN A 116 -12.45 5.96 0.51
N THR A 117 -12.27 5.54 -0.74
CA THR A 117 -12.66 4.20 -1.21
C THR A 117 -11.87 3.13 -0.47
N HIS A 118 -10.54 3.29 -0.43
CA HIS A 118 -9.66 2.37 0.30
C HIS A 118 -10.03 2.28 1.79
N LEU A 119 -10.25 3.41 2.45
CA LEU A 119 -10.63 3.44 3.87
C LEU A 119 -11.97 2.72 4.14
N LYS A 120 -12.94 2.85 3.22
CA LYS A 120 -14.22 2.14 3.31
C LYS A 120 -14.04 0.63 3.14
N GLU A 121 -13.25 0.19 2.15
CA GLU A 121 -12.94 -1.22 1.92
C GLU A 121 -12.25 -1.84 3.12
N VAL A 122 -11.18 -1.19 3.63
CA VAL A 122 -10.45 -1.66 4.83
C VAL A 122 -11.36 -1.70 6.05
N LYS A 123 -12.17 -0.65 6.28
CA LYS A 123 -13.08 -0.59 7.42
C LYS A 123 -14.12 -1.71 7.38
N GLU A 124 -14.69 -2.02 6.21
CA GLU A 124 -15.67 -3.10 6.07
C GLU A 124 -15.09 -4.45 6.50
N ILE A 125 -13.86 -4.77 6.10
CA ILE A 125 -13.19 -6.01 6.50
C ILE A 125 -12.81 -5.98 7.98
N ALA A 126 -12.18 -4.90 8.43
CA ALA A 126 -11.70 -4.73 9.79
C ALA A 126 -12.84 -4.85 10.84
N ASP A 127 -13.99 -4.25 10.57
CA ASP A 127 -15.15 -4.32 11.46
C ASP A 127 -15.65 -5.76 11.66
N ARG A 128 -15.61 -6.60 10.61
CA ARG A 128 -16.05 -8.01 10.68
C ARG A 128 -15.17 -8.86 11.59
N ILE A 129 -13.88 -8.54 11.71
CA ILE A 129 -12.92 -9.32 12.50
C ILE A 129 -12.48 -8.61 13.79
N GLY A 130 -13.13 -7.50 14.17
CA GLY A 130 -12.84 -6.77 15.40
C GLY A 130 -11.49 -6.04 15.41
N VAL A 131 -11.04 -5.59 14.22
CA VAL A 131 -9.80 -4.83 14.02
C VAL A 131 -10.12 -3.34 13.87
N GLY A 132 -9.22 -2.50 14.35
CA GLY A 132 -9.19 -1.06 14.10
C GLY A 132 -7.90 -0.67 13.38
N PHE A 133 -7.92 0.51 12.76
CA PHE A 133 -6.71 1.11 12.14
C PHE A 133 -6.53 2.54 12.63
N ILE A 134 -5.26 2.94 12.74
CA ILE A 134 -4.85 4.30 13.11
C ILE A 134 -3.72 4.75 12.18
N GLY A 135 -3.83 5.97 11.64
CA GLY A 135 -2.77 6.60 10.83
C GLY A 135 -1.72 7.19 11.74
N LEU A 136 -0.51 6.67 11.67
CA LEU A 136 0.67 7.14 12.40
C LEU A 136 1.88 7.00 11.48
N GLY A 137 2.87 7.89 11.65
CA GLY A 137 4.13 7.82 10.89
C GLY A 137 5.15 6.81 11.44
N ALA A 138 4.87 6.17 12.57
CA ALA A 138 5.69 5.11 13.16
C ALA A 138 4.81 4.18 14.00
N ALA A 139 5.27 2.93 14.18
CA ALA A 139 4.61 1.97 15.05
C ALA A 139 4.60 2.47 16.50
N PRO A 140 3.44 2.45 17.19
CA PRO A 140 3.32 2.86 18.58
C PRO A 140 3.99 1.86 19.55
#